data_a13364283d9e049967018dd14e991ddc
#
_entry.id   a13364283d9e049967018dd14e991ddc
#
_cell.length_a   1.000
_cell.length_b   1.000
_cell.length_c   1.000
_cell.angle_alpha   90.00
_cell.angle_beta   90.00
_cell.angle_gamma   90.00
#
_symmetry.space_group_name_H-M   'P 1'
#
loop_
_entity.id
_entity.type
_entity.pdbx_description
1 polymer ?
#
loop_
_entity_poly.entity_id
_entity_poly.type
_entity_poly.pdbx_seq_one_letter_code
_entity_poly.pdbx_strand_id
1 'polypeptide(L)'
;MEERELLHTDGLSVGYHGRELIKEIGISLKMGEIVTLIGPNGAGKSTILKTIAKQLQEIRGSVYVENINLSELPEKELAKKMSIVFTERITPELMTVADVVAMGRYPYTGGLGILTPKDEAVVAQCMEQIRI
;
A
#
# COMPACT_ATOMS: atom_id res chain seq x y z
N MET A 1 -1.86 -16.23 -22.33
CA MET A 1 -1.16 -15.82 -21.09
C MET A 1 -2.20 -15.60 -20.02
N GLU A 2 -2.07 -16.26 -18.92
CA GLU A 2 -2.91 -15.94 -17.76
C GLU A 2 -2.55 -14.53 -17.28
N GLU A 3 -3.53 -13.65 -17.25
CA GLU A 3 -3.37 -12.31 -16.72
C GLU A 3 -3.19 -12.42 -15.20
N ARG A 4 -2.02 -12.09 -14.71
CA ARG A 4 -1.70 -12.17 -13.27
C ARG A 4 -2.53 -11.14 -12.51
N GLU A 5 -3.41 -11.62 -11.67
CA GLU A 5 -4.17 -10.78 -10.74
C GLU A 5 -3.29 -10.38 -9.55
N LEU A 6 -3.19 -9.08 -9.32
CA LEU A 6 -2.38 -8.52 -8.24
C LEU A 6 -3.19 -8.27 -6.98
N LEU A 7 -4.45 -7.90 -7.13
CA LEU A 7 -5.34 -7.59 -6.01
C LEU A 7 -6.78 -7.89 -6.40
N HIS A 8 -7.53 -8.48 -5.49
CA HIS A 8 -8.98 -8.56 -5.61
C HIS A 8 -9.66 -8.50 -4.24
N THR A 9 -10.93 -8.15 -4.23
CA THR A 9 -11.78 -8.12 -3.04
C THR A 9 -12.92 -9.11 -3.18
N ASP A 10 -13.37 -9.66 -2.07
CA ASP A 10 -14.52 -10.55 -2.01
C ASP A 10 -15.47 -10.08 -0.91
N GLY A 11 -16.68 -9.63 -1.32
CA GLY A 11 -17.71 -9.15 -0.43
C GLY A 11 -17.25 -8.04 0.53
N LEU A 12 -16.29 -7.21 0.13
CA LEU A 12 -15.65 -6.24 1.00
C LEU A 12 -16.62 -5.14 1.42
N SER A 13 -16.72 -4.93 2.71
CA SER A 13 -17.36 -3.75 3.30
C SER A 13 -16.35 -2.99 4.16
N VAL A 14 -16.31 -1.69 3.98
CA VAL A 14 -15.39 -0.79 4.67
C VAL A 14 -16.12 0.27 5.48
N GLY A 15 -15.49 0.76 6.52
CA GLY A 15 -16.06 1.79 7.38
C GLY A 15 -15.24 2.02 8.64
N TYR A 16 -15.88 2.61 9.64
CA TYR A 16 -15.26 2.98 10.90
C TYR A 16 -16.12 2.51 12.08
N HIS A 17 -15.47 2.09 13.17
CA HIS A 17 -16.14 1.72 14.42
C HIS A 17 -17.27 0.70 14.25
N GLY A 18 -17.06 -0.30 13.38
CA GLY A 18 -18.05 -1.34 13.09
C GLY A 18 -19.23 -0.88 12.23
N ARG A 19 -19.23 0.37 11.76
CA ARG A 19 -20.25 0.91 10.84
C ARG A 19 -19.77 0.85 9.40
N GLU A 20 -20.54 0.15 8.58
CA GLU A 20 -20.27 0.06 7.15
C GLU A 20 -20.58 1.41 6.47
N LEU A 21 -19.58 1.97 5.79
CA LEU A 21 -19.71 3.16 4.95
C LEU A 21 -20.04 2.75 3.51
N ILE A 22 -19.32 1.76 3.00
CA ILE A 22 -19.53 1.19 1.66
C ILE A 22 -19.57 -0.32 1.80
N LYS A 23 -20.52 -0.94 1.10
CA LYS A 23 -20.78 -2.38 1.13
C LYS A 23 -20.49 -3.01 -0.22
N GLU A 24 -20.21 -4.30 -0.18
CA GLU A 24 -20.11 -5.17 -1.37
C GLU A 24 -19.20 -4.60 -2.46
N ILE A 25 -18.01 -4.18 -2.06
CA ILE A 25 -17.01 -3.63 -2.98
C ILE A 25 -16.36 -4.78 -3.72
N GLY A 26 -16.50 -4.77 -5.05
CA GLY A 26 -15.83 -5.68 -5.97
C GLY A 26 -14.76 -4.95 -6.76
N ILE A 27 -13.50 -5.15 -6.42
CA ILE A 27 -12.34 -4.60 -7.12
C ILE A 27 -11.46 -5.77 -7.55
N SER A 28 -10.99 -5.72 -8.79
CA SER A 28 -9.97 -6.61 -9.32
C SER A 28 -8.93 -5.75 -10.03
N LEU A 29 -7.66 -5.99 -9.77
CA LEU A 29 -6.54 -5.30 -10.38
C LEU A 29 -5.56 -6.33 -10.93
N LYS A 30 -5.31 -6.27 -12.22
CA LYS A 30 -4.36 -7.13 -12.91
C LYS A 30 -3.07 -6.39 -13.21
N MET A 31 -2.04 -7.14 -13.54
CA MET A 31 -0.76 -6.57 -13.93
C MET A 31 -0.91 -5.64 -15.15
N GLY A 32 -0.34 -4.44 -15.06
CA GLY A 32 -0.41 -3.43 -16.13
C GLY A 32 -1.70 -2.61 -16.17
N GLU A 33 -2.64 -2.85 -15.25
CA GLU A 33 -3.89 -2.07 -15.16
C GLU A 33 -3.75 -0.87 -14.23
N ILE A 34 -4.57 0.14 -14.51
CA ILE A 34 -4.82 1.28 -13.61
C ILE A 34 -6.31 1.28 -13.29
N VAL A 35 -6.63 1.22 -12.01
CA VAL A 35 -8.00 1.34 -11.52
C VAL A 35 -8.16 2.68 -10.80
N THR A 36 -9.17 3.44 -11.18
CA THR A 36 -9.45 4.76 -10.59
C THR A 36 -10.76 4.72 -9.82
N LEU A 37 -10.73 5.19 -8.57
CA LEU A 37 -11.92 5.39 -7.76
C LEU A 37 -12.45 6.81 -7.96
N ILE A 38 -13.68 6.91 -8.46
CA ILE A 38 -14.34 8.19 -8.76
C ILE A 38 -15.57 8.32 -7.87
N GLY A 39 -15.78 9.51 -7.34
CA GLY A 39 -16.93 9.83 -6.52
C GLY A 39 -16.77 11.17 -5.80
N PRO A 40 -17.85 11.69 -5.18
CA PRO A 40 -17.77 12.93 -4.41
C PRO A 40 -16.89 12.78 -3.18
N ASN A 41 -16.44 13.91 -2.63
CA ASN A 41 -15.72 13.93 -1.36
C ASN A 41 -16.63 13.39 -0.23
N GLY A 42 -16.06 12.53 0.61
CA GLY A 42 -16.82 11.87 1.68
C GLY A 42 -17.57 10.60 1.25
N ALA A 43 -17.44 10.16 -0.02
CA ALA A 43 -18.06 8.91 -0.50
C ALA A 43 -17.37 7.63 0.02
N GLY A 44 -16.17 7.74 0.63
CA GLY A 44 -15.44 6.61 1.18
C GLY A 44 -14.27 6.11 0.32
N LYS A 45 -13.87 6.83 -0.72
CA LYS A 45 -12.71 6.46 -1.57
C LYS A 45 -11.44 6.23 -0.77
N SER A 46 -11.10 7.17 0.13
CA SER A 46 -9.94 7.06 1.01
C SER A 46 -10.07 5.90 2.00
N THR A 47 -11.27 5.60 2.46
CA THR A 47 -11.55 4.47 3.34
C THR A 47 -11.29 3.14 2.65
N ILE A 48 -11.69 3.01 1.39
CA ILE A 48 -11.38 1.83 0.56
C ILE A 48 -9.87 1.67 0.43
N LEU A 49 -9.16 2.72 0.03
CA LEU A 49 -7.70 2.68 -0.16
C LEU A 49 -6.95 2.34 1.13
N LYS A 50 -7.35 2.93 2.26
CA LYS A 50 -6.76 2.62 3.57
C LYS A 50 -7.01 1.17 4.00
N THR A 51 -8.17 0.62 3.68
CA THR A 51 -8.49 -0.78 3.98
C THR A 51 -7.68 -1.73 3.11
N ILE A 52 -7.56 -1.48 1.81
CA ILE A 52 -6.71 -2.24 0.89
C ILE A 52 -5.24 -2.19 1.32
N ALA A 53 -4.82 -1.06 1.85
CA ALA A 53 -3.45 -0.86 2.34
C ALA A 53 -3.19 -1.39 3.75
N LYS A 54 -4.15 -2.08 4.35
CA LYS A 54 -4.07 -2.62 5.72
C LYS A 54 -3.91 -1.56 6.83
N GLN A 55 -4.29 -0.32 6.54
CA GLN A 55 -4.32 0.76 7.54
C GLN A 55 -5.63 0.83 8.31
N LEU A 56 -6.69 0.30 7.73
CA LEU A 56 -7.98 0.07 8.36
C LEU A 56 -8.35 -1.39 8.20
N GLN A 57 -8.99 -1.92 9.22
CA GLN A 57 -9.55 -3.26 9.14
C GLN A 57 -10.86 -3.23 8.36
N GLU A 58 -11.07 -4.24 7.53
CA GLU A 58 -12.35 -4.46 6.86
C GLU A 58 -13.46 -4.70 7.90
N ILE A 59 -14.67 -4.24 7.59
CA ILE A 59 -15.86 -4.53 8.39
C ILE A 59 -16.39 -5.93 8.07
N ARG A 60 -16.42 -6.27 6.77
CA ARG A 60 -16.80 -7.59 6.25
C ARG A 60 -16.01 -7.90 4.99
N GLY A 61 -16.00 -9.16 4.64
CA GLY A 61 -15.35 -9.65 3.43
C GLY A 61 -13.84 -9.73 3.55
N SER A 62 -13.16 -9.75 2.44
CA SER A 62 -11.72 -9.98 2.39
C SER A 62 -11.07 -9.21 1.25
N VAL A 63 -9.80 -8.90 1.44
CA VAL A 63 -8.90 -8.38 0.41
C VAL A 63 -7.80 -9.41 0.19
N TYR A 64 -7.49 -9.68 -1.05
CA TYR A 64 -6.41 -10.60 -1.44
C TYR A 64 -5.35 -9.85 -2.24
N VAL A 65 -4.11 -10.06 -1.88
CA VAL A 65 -2.94 -9.57 -2.60
C VAL A 65 -2.17 -10.78 -3.11
N GLU A 66 -2.06 -10.92 -4.42
CA GLU A 66 -1.48 -12.10 -5.08
C GLU A 66 -2.06 -13.43 -4.54
N ASN A 67 -3.38 -13.49 -4.38
CA ASN A 67 -4.14 -14.62 -3.81
C ASN A 67 -3.87 -14.95 -2.33
N ILE A 68 -3.18 -14.08 -1.60
CA ILE A 68 -2.99 -14.22 -0.17
C ILE A 68 -3.95 -13.25 0.54
N ASN A 69 -4.72 -13.76 1.50
CA ASN A 69 -5.60 -12.91 2.29
C ASN A 69 -4.77 -11.85 3.04
N LEU A 70 -5.17 -10.59 2.91
CA LEU A 70 -4.48 -9.46 3.52
C LEU A 70 -4.32 -9.60 5.04
N SER A 71 -5.30 -10.24 5.70
CA SER A 71 -5.23 -10.49 7.15
C SER A 71 -4.09 -11.43 7.55
N GLU A 72 -3.71 -12.35 6.65
CA GLU A 72 -2.64 -13.32 6.86
C GLU A 72 -1.26 -12.83 6.41
N LEU A 73 -1.22 -11.74 5.63
CA LEU A 73 0.02 -11.20 5.07
C LEU A 73 0.70 -10.28 6.09
N PRO A 74 1.92 -10.60 6.56
CA PRO A 74 2.67 -9.73 7.45
C PRO A 74 2.93 -8.36 6.82
N GLU A 75 2.93 -7.30 7.61
CA GLU A 75 3.13 -5.92 7.13
C GLU A 75 4.42 -5.77 6.32
N LYS A 76 5.48 -6.42 6.76
CA LYS A 76 6.78 -6.39 6.09
C LYS A 76 6.73 -7.05 4.70
N GLU A 77 5.98 -8.12 4.55
CA GLU A 77 5.78 -8.79 3.25
C GLU A 77 4.84 -7.98 2.35
N LEU A 78 3.79 -7.38 2.92
CA LEU A 78 2.92 -6.46 2.20
C LEU A 78 3.69 -5.26 1.65
N ALA A 79 4.57 -4.68 2.45
CA ALA A 79 5.39 -3.53 2.05
C ALA A 79 6.37 -3.82 0.89
N LYS A 80 6.71 -5.09 0.64
CA LYS A 80 7.46 -5.51 -0.55
C LYS A 80 6.61 -5.57 -1.83
N LYS A 81 5.29 -5.65 -1.67
CA LYS A 81 4.33 -5.84 -2.78
C LYS A 81 3.53 -4.59 -3.11
N MET A 82 3.38 -3.69 -2.14
CA MET A 82 2.51 -2.52 -2.24
C MET A 82 3.18 -1.29 -1.66
N SER A 83 3.02 -0.17 -2.33
CA SER A 83 3.37 1.16 -1.81
C SER A 83 2.17 2.09 -1.88
N ILE A 84 2.18 3.13 -1.03
CA ILE A 84 1.11 4.11 -0.94
C ILE A 84 1.69 5.51 -1.01
N VAL A 85 1.01 6.38 -1.77
CA VAL A 85 1.26 7.82 -1.75
C VAL A 85 0.07 8.49 -1.06
N PHE A 86 0.34 9.14 0.06
CA PHE A 86 -0.67 9.90 0.79
C PHE A 86 -0.85 11.31 0.23
N THR A 87 -2.03 11.89 0.45
CA THR A 87 -2.29 13.30 0.15
C THR A 87 -1.65 14.26 1.16
N GLU A 88 -1.41 13.77 2.36
CA GLU A 88 -0.74 14.52 3.42
C GLU A 88 0.76 14.65 3.13
N ARG A 89 1.30 15.84 3.37
CA ARG A 89 2.74 16.05 3.24
C ARG A 89 3.46 15.50 4.45
N ILE A 90 4.45 14.66 4.22
CA ILE A 90 5.38 14.24 5.27
C ILE A 90 6.33 15.43 5.52
N THR A 91 6.36 15.91 6.74
CA THR A 91 7.31 16.93 7.20
C THR A 91 8.24 16.32 8.24
N PRO A 92 9.20 15.49 7.82
CA PRO A 92 10.12 14.87 8.76
C PRO A 92 11.07 15.93 9.33
N GLU A 93 11.16 15.99 10.65
CA GLU A 93 12.14 16.82 11.32
C GLU A 93 13.50 16.10 11.32
N LEU A 94 14.58 16.85 11.06
CA LEU A 94 15.96 16.36 11.12
C LEU A 94 16.30 15.18 10.19
N MET A 95 15.58 15.02 9.08
CA MET A 95 15.86 14.00 8.07
C MET A 95 16.24 14.65 6.74
N THR A 96 17.21 14.04 6.08
CA THR A 96 17.55 14.39 4.69
C THR A 96 16.56 13.74 3.71
N VAL A 97 16.55 14.19 2.47
CA VAL A 97 15.78 13.53 1.39
C VAL A 97 16.20 12.08 1.23
N ALA A 98 17.51 11.79 1.30
CA ALA A 98 18.04 10.44 1.23
C ALA A 98 17.54 9.55 2.37
N ASP A 99 17.42 10.09 3.59
CA ASP A 99 16.89 9.36 4.74
C ASP A 99 15.42 8.97 4.51
N VAL A 100 14.62 9.90 3.98
CA VAL A 100 13.21 9.63 3.66
C VAL A 100 13.07 8.56 2.59
N VAL A 101 13.85 8.63 1.51
CA VAL A 101 13.84 7.61 0.46
C VAL A 101 14.32 6.26 1.00
N ALA A 102 15.32 6.26 1.88
CA ALA A 102 15.87 5.06 2.50
C ALA A 102 14.83 4.31 3.38
N MET A 103 13.82 5.00 3.93
CA MET A 103 12.73 4.35 4.66
C MET A 103 12.00 3.30 3.80
N GLY A 104 11.97 3.47 2.49
CA GLY A 104 11.42 2.48 1.56
C GLY A 104 12.16 1.13 1.55
N ARG A 105 13.37 1.08 2.10
CA ARG A 105 14.14 -0.16 2.23
C ARG A 105 13.82 -0.95 3.50
N TYR A 106 13.01 -0.41 4.40
CA TYR A 106 12.64 -1.08 5.65
C TYR A 106 12.22 -2.55 5.49
N PRO A 107 11.39 -2.94 4.49
CA PRO A 107 11.00 -4.34 4.33
C PRO A 107 12.18 -5.28 4.02
N TYR A 108 13.28 -4.75 3.53
CA TYR A 108 14.45 -5.49 3.09
C TYR A 108 15.62 -5.45 4.08
N THR A 109 15.52 -4.61 5.12
CA THR A 109 16.53 -4.51 6.17
C THR A 109 16.32 -5.56 7.26
N GLY A 110 17.40 -5.90 7.99
CA GLY A 110 17.30 -6.75 9.17
C GLY A 110 16.66 -6.05 10.38
N GLY A 111 16.63 -6.71 11.52
CA GLY A 111 15.99 -6.21 12.75
C GLY A 111 16.54 -4.88 13.28
N LEU A 112 17.77 -4.52 12.93
CA LEU A 112 18.41 -3.25 13.32
C LEU A 112 18.19 -2.13 12.30
N GLY A 113 17.53 -2.39 11.17
CA GLY A 113 17.28 -1.39 10.14
C GLY A 113 18.53 -0.83 9.44
N ILE A 114 19.64 -1.56 9.50
CA ILE A 114 20.92 -1.13 8.91
C ILE A 114 20.87 -1.34 7.41
N LEU A 115 21.17 -0.27 6.64
CA LEU A 115 21.27 -0.32 5.20
C LEU A 115 22.54 -1.07 4.77
N THR A 116 22.38 -1.98 3.82
CA THR A 116 23.51 -2.61 3.14
C THR A 116 23.96 -1.75 1.94
N PRO A 117 25.17 -1.99 1.37
CA PRO A 117 25.58 -1.32 0.13
C PRO A 117 24.56 -1.47 -1.03
N LYS A 118 23.87 -2.61 -1.10
CA LYS A 118 22.78 -2.83 -2.05
C LYS A 118 21.60 -1.88 -1.80
N ASP A 119 21.22 -1.69 -0.55
CA ASP A 119 20.14 -0.77 -0.17
C ASP A 119 20.50 0.68 -0.54
N GLU A 120 21.73 1.10 -0.26
CA GLU A 120 22.22 2.43 -0.62
C GLU A 120 22.22 2.66 -2.13
N ALA A 121 22.60 1.65 -2.92
CA ALA A 121 22.55 1.71 -4.38
C ALA A 121 21.11 1.86 -4.90
N VAL A 122 20.15 1.15 -4.31
CA VAL A 122 18.73 1.26 -4.66
C VAL A 122 18.20 2.65 -4.32
N VAL A 123 18.53 3.20 -3.15
CA VAL A 123 18.16 4.57 -2.75
C VAL A 123 18.68 5.58 -3.75
N ALA A 124 19.96 5.51 -4.11
CA ALA A 124 20.57 6.42 -5.09
C ALA A 124 19.88 6.32 -6.46
N GLN A 125 19.59 5.13 -6.92
CA GLN A 125 18.88 4.88 -8.18
C GLN A 125 17.47 5.47 -8.15
N CYS A 126 16.73 5.29 -7.07
CA CYS A 126 15.38 5.85 -6.93
C CYS A 126 15.41 7.38 -6.95
N MET A 127 16.36 8.00 -6.26
CA MET A 127 16.53 9.46 -6.25
C MET A 127 16.85 9.98 -7.65
N GLU A 128 17.73 9.32 -8.39
CA GLU A 128 18.05 9.68 -9.77
C GLU A 128 16.83 9.60 -10.68
N GLN A 129 16.01 8.54 -10.57
CA GLN A 129 14.80 8.37 -11.37
C GLN A 129 13.79 9.51 -11.19
N ILE A 130 13.66 10.05 -10.00
CA ILE A 130 12.77 11.18 -9.70
C ILE A 130 13.48 12.53 -9.73
N ARG A 131 14.74 12.57 -10.14
CA ARG A 131 15.57 13.78 -10.34
C ARG A 131 15.76 14.62 -9.06
N ILE A 132 16.08 13.97 -7.97
CA ILE A 132 16.46 14.59 -6.69
C ILE A 132 17.80 14.07 -6.19
#